data_92f95b02a47faf8dae04db0b6c923d76
#
_entry.id   92f95b02a47faf8dae04db0b6c923d76
#
_cell.length_a   1.000
_cell.length_b   1.000
_cell.length_c   1.000
_cell.angle_alpha   90.00
_cell.angle_beta   90.00
_cell.angle_gamma   90.00
#
_symmetry.space_group_name_H-M   'P 1'
#
loop_
_entity.id
_entity.type
_entity.pdbx_description
1 polymer ?
#
loop_
_entity_poly.entity_id
_entity_poly.type
_entity_poly.pdbx_seq_one_letter_code
_entity_poly.pdbx_strand_id
1 'polypeptide(L)'
;MTPPHPAENQAPALIAVAHGSRDPRALATATALLAATRAHRPGLDVRLAHIELTRPLLDETLHDLGPRPAVLVPLLLSHGHHARHDIPAVAATHPRSRVAAPLGPHPLLTEVLHARLLEAGWPAATGSHGVVLAAAGSRDPAYAADTRRAAALLARRLGVPVVPGYAAPTPATPTGVTAAVRGLTAAGVRRVAVASYFTAPGRFATEAAAATPWLAAAPLGAHPALAALLLHRYDQARSADRAPAPPRCPAPA
;
A
#
# COMPACT_ATOMS: atom_id res chain seq x y z
N MET A 1 45.79 -7.40 -6.64
CA MET A 1 44.34 -7.66 -6.75
C MET A 1 43.80 -7.78 -5.33
N THR A 2 43.17 -6.73 -4.83
CA THR A 2 42.53 -6.74 -3.51
C THR A 2 41.23 -7.57 -3.63
N PRO A 3 40.96 -8.57 -2.77
CA PRO A 3 39.71 -9.30 -2.82
C PRO A 3 38.53 -8.33 -2.60
N PRO A 4 37.39 -8.52 -3.29
CA PRO A 4 36.24 -7.67 -3.11
C PRO A 4 35.78 -7.74 -1.66
N HIS A 5 35.48 -6.56 -1.10
CA HIS A 5 35.00 -6.41 0.28
C HIS A 5 33.71 -7.23 0.46
N PRO A 6 33.54 -8.02 1.53
CA PRO A 6 32.36 -8.89 1.72
C PRO A 6 31.01 -8.14 1.74
N ALA A 7 31.01 -6.80 1.86
CA ALA A 7 29.83 -5.95 1.77
C ALA A 7 29.25 -5.77 0.34
N GLU A 8 30.02 -6.10 -0.72
CA GLU A 8 29.57 -5.86 -2.10
C GLU A 8 28.61 -6.93 -2.64
N ASN A 9 28.50 -8.08 -1.98
CA ASN A 9 27.70 -9.21 -2.44
C ASN A 9 26.43 -9.46 -1.62
N GLN A 10 26.08 -8.58 -0.66
CA GLN A 10 24.84 -8.70 0.09
C GLN A 10 23.65 -8.09 -0.69
N ALA A 11 22.52 -8.82 -0.71
CA ALA A 11 21.29 -8.26 -1.25
C ALA A 11 20.94 -6.93 -0.55
N PRO A 12 20.41 -5.92 -1.27
CA PRO A 12 19.96 -4.68 -0.67
C PRO A 12 19.01 -4.94 0.51
N ALA A 13 19.10 -4.15 1.57
CA ALA A 13 18.10 -4.21 2.64
C ALA A 13 16.73 -3.79 2.11
N LEU A 14 15.66 -4.46 2.52
CA LEU A 14 14.28 -4.02 2.29
C LEU A 14 13.88 -3.11 3.44
N ILE A 15 13.59 -1.85 3.15
CA ILE A 15 13.04 -0.90 4.13
C ILE A 15 11.57 -0.67 3.78
N ALA A 16 10.67 -1.23 4.57
CA ALA A 16 9.25 -0.99 4.46
C ALA A 16 8.93 0.37 5.09
N VAL A 17 8.41 1.31 4.28
CA VAL A 17 8.18 2.69 4.71
C VAL A 17 6.71 2.93 4.94
N ALA A 18 6.29 2.97 6.21
CA ALA A 18 4.93 3.29 6.62
C ALA A 18 4.74 4.81 6.81
N HIS A 19 3.50 5.28 6.75
CA HIS A 19 3.20 6.69 7.05
C HIS A 19 3.60 7.05 8.49
N GLY A 20 3.30 6.16 9.42
CA GLY A 20 3.31 6.40 10.86
C GLY A 20 1.89 6.62 11.40
N SER A 21 1.69 6.38 12.69
CA SER A 21 0.39 6.50 13.33
C SER A 21 0.53 6.69 14.84
N ARG A 22 -0.40 7.45 15.43
CA ARG A 22 -0.53 7.53 16.90
C ARG A 22 -1.27 6.31 17.47
N ASP A 23 -1.92 5.50 16.65
CA ASP A 23 -2.57 4.26 17.07
C ASP A 23 -1.53 3.14 17.21
N PRO A 24 -1.30 2.58 18.40
CA PRO A 24 -0.30 1.54 18.61
C PRO A 24 -0.59 0.25 17.82
N ARG A 25 -1.87 0.01 17.47
CA ARG A 25 -2.25 -1.15 16.65
C ARG A 25 -1.67 -1.06 15.24
N ALA A 26 -1.44 0.15 14.73
CA ALA A 26 -0.81 0.34 13.42
C ALA A 26 0.65 -0.15 13.42
N LEU A 27 1.42 0.19 14.46
CA LEU A 27 2.79 -0.30 14.63
C LEU A 27 2.83 -1.83 14.78
N ALA A 28 1.94 -2.40 15.61
CA ALA A 28 1.85 -3.85 15.78
C ALA A 28 1.53 -4.55 14.45
N THR A 29 0.62 -3.99 13.64
CA THR A 29 0.27 -4.51 12.33
C THR A 29 1.46 -4.47 11.35
N ALA A 30 2.17 -3.35 11.28
CA ALA A 30 3.36 -3.22 10.44
C ALA A 30 4.45 -4.22 10.87
N THR A 31 4.70 -4.35 12.17
CA THR A 31 5.66 -5.31 12.73
C THR A 31 5.29 -6.76 12.36
N ALA A 32 4.02 -7.13 12.48
CA ALA A 32 3.53 -8.46 12.09
C ALA A 32 3.68 -8.70 10.58
N LEU A 33 3.42 -7.69 9.73
CA LEU A 33 3.64 -7.78 8.30
C LEU A 33 5.12 -8.03 7.96
N LEU A 34 6.04 -7.34 8.63
CA LEU A 34 7.46 -7.54 8.43
C LEU A 34 7.91 -8.93 8.92
N ALA A 35 7.37 -9.43 10.01
CA ALA A 35 7.63 -10.80 10.48
C ALA A 35 7.20 -11.82 9.42
N ALA A 36 6.00 -11.69 8.85
CA ALA A 36 5.54 -12.52 7.74
C ALA A 36 6.44 -12.39 6.51
N THR A 37 6.91 -11.17 6.17
CA THR A 37 7.82 -10.94 5.05
C THR A 37 9.17 -11.64 5.25
N ARG A 38 9.74 -11.59 6.47
CA ARG A 38 10.98 -12.30 6.82
C ARG A 38 10.81 -13.83 6.74
N ALA A 39 9.65 -14.34 7.16
CA ALA A 39 9.34 -15.77 7.06
C ALA A 39 9.30 -16.26 5.60
N HIS A 40 8.81 -15.42 4.66
CA HIS A 40 8.79 -15.75 3.22
C HIS A 40 10.18 -15.67 2.56
N ARG A 41 11.11 -14.92 3.13
CA ARG A 41 12.48 -14.76 2.60
C ARG A 41 13.50 -14.71 3.74
N PRO A 42 13.87 -15.87 4.30
CA PRO A 42 14.91 -15.96 5.32
C PRO A 42 16.23 -15.36 4.82
N GLY A 43 16.93 -14.64 5.71
CA GLY A 43 18.21 -13.99 5.41
C GLY A 43 18.11 -12.60 4.74
N LEU A 44 16.93 -12.16 4.29
CA LEU A 44 16.75 -10.78 3.85
C LEU A 44 16.71 -9.84 5.07
N ASP A 45 17.54 -8.78 5.05
CA ASP A 45 17.46 -7.70 6.05
C ASP A 45 16.19 -6.86 5.75
N VAL A 46 15.17 -7.03 6.59
CA VAL A 46 13.88 -6.33 6.45
C VAL A 46 13.70 -5.40 7.63
N ARG A 47 13.61 -4.10 7.36
CA ARG A 47 13.47 -3.03 8.37
C ARG A 47 12.17 -2.27 8.18
N LEU A 48 11.65 -1.71 9.28
CA LEU A 48 10.54 -0.77 9.28
C LEU A 48 11.07 0.65 9.44
N ALA A 49 10.51 1.56 8.67
CA ALA A 49 10.72 2.99 8.83
C ALA A 49 9.40 3.73 8.67
N HIS A 50 9.33 4.96 9.17
CA HIS A 50 8.15 5.79 9.09
C HIS A 50 8.47 7.15 8.45
N ILE A 51 7.48 7.72 7.78
CA ILE A 51 7.59 9.07 7.21
C ILE A 51 7.51 10.09 8.33
N GLU A 52 6.58 9.88 9.28
CA GLU A 52 6.33 10.77 10.42
C GLU A 52 5.66 10.03 11.59
N LEU A 53 5.38 10.74 12.69
CA LEU A 53 4.58 10.33 13.85
C LEU A 53 5.13 9.17 14.69
N THR A 54 5.88 8.24 14.13
CA THR A 54 6.37 7.02 14.78
C THR A 54 7.84 6.82 14.46
N ARG A 55 8.62 6.35 15.42
CA ARG A 55 10.04 6.02 15.20
C ARG A 55 10.22 4.51 14.93
N PRO A 56 11.33 4.10 14.26
CA PRO A 56 12.32 4.98 13.64
C PRO A 56 11.77 5.72 12.41
N LEU A 57 12.26 6.94 12.18
CA LEU A 57 12.00 7.67 10.95
C LEU A 57 12.85 7.10 9.80
N LEU A 58 12.48 7.45 8.55
CA LEU A 58 13.16 6.92 7.37
C LEU A 58 14.62 7.35 7.29
N ASP A 59 14.93 8.61 7.60
CA ASP A 59 16.29 9.15 7.64
C ASP A 59 17.14 8.47 8.72
N GLU A 60 16.58 8.26 9.92
CA GLU A 60 17.24 7.52 11.01
C GLU A 60 17.56 6.07 10.56
N THR A 61 16.60 5.39 9.94
CA THR A 61 16.79 4.01 9.48
C THR A 61 17.87 3.90 8.40
N LEU A 62 17.95 4.87 7.49
CA LEU A 62 18.98 4.93 6.47
C LEU A 62 20.36 5.28 7.07
N HIS A 63 20.41 6.19 8.05
CA HIS A 63 21.63 6.48 8.79
C HIS A 63 22.18 5.24 9.48
N ASP A 64 21.34 4.50 10.20
CA ASP A 64 21.71 3.26 10.91
C ASP A 64 22.06 2.11 9.95
N LEU A 65 21.56 2.15 8.71
CA LEU A 65 21.96 1.18 7.69
C LEU A 65 23.39 1.42 7.20
N GLY A 66 23.87 2.65 7.27
CA GLY A 66 25.17 3.05 6.76
C GLY A 66 25.25 2.94 5.24
N PRO A 67 26.42 2.66 4.63
CA PRO A 67 26.63 2.70 3.19
C PRO A 67 26.04 1.48 2.44
N ARG A 68 25.31 0.60 3.11
CA ARG A 68 24.71 -0.61 2.51
C ARG A 68 23.58 -0.24 1.54
N PRO A 69 23.41 -0.95 0.42
CA PRO A 69 22.31 -0.69 -0.50
C PRO A 69 20.95 -1.01 0.13
N ALA A 70 19.92 -0.23 -0.25
CA ALA A 70 18.55 -0.39 0.23
C ALA A 70 17.52 -0.27 -0.89
N VAL A 71 16.41 -0.98 -0.75
CA VAL A 71 15.17 -0.77 -1.52
C VAL A 71 14.09 -0.32 -0.54
N LEU A 72 13.63 0.91 -0.72
CA LEU A 72 12.55 1.51 0.06
C LEU A 72 11.22 1.10 -0.56
N VAL A 73 10.43 0.33 0.15
CA VAL A 73 9.11 -0.12 -0.32
C VAL A 73 8.02 0.61 0.45
N PRO A 74 7.34 1.60 -0.18
CA PRO A 74 6.26 2.34 0.47
C PRO A 74 5.10 1.41 0.85
N LEU A 75 4.72 1.34 2.11
CA LEU A 75 3.49 0.70 2.59
C LEU A 75 2.27 1.58 2.30
N LEU A 76 2.26 2.19 1.12
CA LEU A 76 1.21 3.09 0.63
C LEU A 76 0.42 2.37 -0.47
N LEU A 77 -0.90 2.57 -0.49
CA LEU A 77 -1.81 1.85 -1.38
C LEU A 77 -2.08 2.57 -2.71
N SER A 78 -1.55 3.77 -2.87
CA SER A 78 -1.73 4.61 -4.06
C SER A 78 -0.58 5.61 -4.18
N HIS A 79 -0.40 6.16 -5.37
CA HIS A 79 0.47 7.32 -5.57
C HIS A 79 -0.17 8.54 -4.90
N GLY A 80 0.63 9.25 -4.11
CA GLY A 80 0.25 10.47 -3.40
C GLY A 80 1.50 11.25 -3.06
N HIS A 81 1.35 12.36 -2.32
CA HIS A 81 2.46 13.25 -1.99
C HIS A 81 3.66 12.52 -1.39
N HIS A 82 3.44 11.70 -0.37
CA HIS A 82 4.51 10.96 0.30
C HIS A 82 5.28 10.02 -0.64
N ALA A 83 4.56 9.30 -1.52
CA ALA A 83 5.19 8.38 -2.46
C ALA A 83 5.99 9.09 -3.56
N ARG A 84 5.58 10.32 -3.93
CA ARG A 84 6.18 11.08 -5.04
C ARG A 84 7.22 12.09 -4.61
N HIS A 85 7.16 12.57 -3.37
CA HIS A 85 8.00 13.67 -2.89
C HIS A 85 8.78 13.30 -1.64
N ASP A 86 8.13 12.93 -0.54
CA ASP A 86 8.81 12.80 0.76
C ASP A 86 9.78 11.62 0.79
N ILE A 87 9.33 10.43 0.38
CA ILE A 87 10.19 9.23 0.35
C ILE A 87 11.34 9.41 -0.65
N PRO A 88 11.14 9.87 -1.90
CA PRO A 88 12.23 10.15 -2.83
C PRO A 88 13.21 11.22 -2.33
N ALA A 89 12.74 12.28 -1.67
CA ALA A 89 13.61 13.31 -1.12
C ALA A 89 14.57 12.76 -0.05
N VAL A 90 14.06 11.94 0.86
CA VAL A 90 14.92 11.27 1.86
C VAL A 90 15.81 10.22 1.19
N ALA A 91 15.32 9.46 0.22
CA ALA A 91 16.12 8.49 -0.52
C ALA A 91 17.32 9.13 -1.24
N ALA A 92 17.17 10.36 -1.75
CA ALA A 92 18.24 11.09 -2.43
C ALA A 92 19.45 11.40 -1.52
N THR A 93 19.28 11.41 -0.20
CA THR A 93 20.38 11.58 0.76
C THR A 93 21.21 10.31 0.96
N HIS A 94 20.72 9.15 0.45
CA HIS A 94 21.40 7.86 0.56
C HIS A 94 21.68 7.29 -0.84
N PRO A 95 22.90 7.45 -1.39
CA PRO A 95 23.19 7.21 -2.82
C PRO A 95 22.96 5.78 -3.31
N ARG A 96 22.91 4.80 -2.40
CA ARG A 96 22.68 3.38 -2.70
C ARG A 96 21.27 2.93 -2.36
N SER A 97 20.32 3.86 -2.22
CA SER A 97 18.92 3.55 -2.00
C SER A 97 18.10 3.69 -3.28
N ARG A 98 16.99 2.98 -3.35
CA ARG A 98 16.00 3.01 -4.43
C ARG A 98 14.60 2.99 -3.86
N VAL A 99 13.71 3.71 -4.49
CA VAL A 99 12.31 3.72 -4.11
C VAL A 99 11.53 2.81 -5.05
N ALA A 100 10.89 1.79 -4.48
CA ALA A 100 9.95 0.93 -5.21
C ALA A 100 8.62 1.65 -5.44
N ALA A 101 7.82 1.13 -6.38
CA ALA A 101 6.45 1.57 -6.55
C ALA A 101 5.62 1.30 -5.26
N PRO A 102 4.57 2.09 -4.99
CA PRO A 102 3.61 1.81 -3.92
C PRO A 102 2.99 0.41 -4.07
N LEU A 103 2.41 -0.10 -2.99
CA LEU A 103 1.77 -1.42 -3.02
C LEU A 103 0.61 -1.49 -4.01
N GLY A 104 -0.19 -0.44 -4.13
CA GLY A 104 -1.37 -0.43 -4.98
C GLY A 104 -1.37 0.58 -6.13
N PRO A 105 -2.35 0.40 -7.05
CA PRO A 105 -3.26 -0.75 -7.14
C PRO A 105 -2.58 -2.04 -7.63
N HIS A 106 -2.97 -3.20 -7.09
CA HIS A 106 -2.38 -4.50 -7.46
C HIS A 106 -3.38 -5.66 -7.22
N PRO A 107 -3.39 -6.74 -8.05
CA PRO A 107 -4.27 -7.90 -7.86
C PRO A 107 -4.16 -8.55 -6.47
N LEU A 108 -2.96 -8.68 -5.90
CA LEU A 108 -2.78 -9.22 -4.54
C LEU A 108 -3.50 -8.41 -3.46
N LEU A 109 -3.66 -7.08 -3.63
CA LEU A 109 -4.49 -6.29 -2.71
C LEU A 109 -5.98 -6.64 -2.85
N THR A 110 -6.43 -7.00 -4.05
CA THR A 110 -7.80 -7.47 -4.27
C THR A 110 -8.06 -8.79 -3.55
N GLU A 111 -7.08 -9.69 -3.52
CA GLU A 111 -7.16 -10.94 -2.74
C GLU A 111 -7.30 -10.65 -1.25
N VAL A 112 -6.48 -9.75 -0.70
CA VAL A 112 -6.57 -9.35 0.71
C VAL A 112 -7.92 -8.72 1.02
N LEU A 113 -8.39 -7.77 0.20
CA LEU A 113 -9.69 -7.12 0.38
C LEU A 113 -10.84 -8.14 0.36
N HIS A 114 -10.79 -9.09 -0.56
CA HIS A 114 -11.78 -10.17 -0.64
C HIS A 114 -11.74 -11.06 0.61
N ALA A 115 -10.56 -11.47 1.05
CA ALA A 115 -10.41 -12.25 2.29
C ALA A 115 -10.98 -11.50 3.50
N ARG A 116 -10.70 -10.21 3.66
CA ARG A 116 -11.23 -9.38 4.75
C ARG A 116 -12.76 -9.23 4.69
N LEU A 117 -13.33 -9.15 3.48
CA LEU A 117 -14.79 -9.16 3.31
C LEU A 117 -15.39 -10.50 3.73
N LEU A 118 -14.78 -11.63 3.35
CA LEU A 118 -15.23 -12.97 3.75
C LEU A 118 -15.16 -13.16 5.27
N GLU A 119 -14.08 -12.76 5.90
CA GLU A 119 -13.90 -12.77 7.36
C GLU A 119 -14.98 -11.94 8.09
N ALA A 120 -15.43 -10.85 7.45
CA ALA A 120 -16.51 -10.00 7.96
C ALA A 120 -17.92 -10.56 7.68
N GLY A 121 -18.05 -11.70 6.97
CA GLY A 121 -19.34 -12.33 6.66
C GLY A 121 -19.90 -11.98 5.28
N TRP A 122 -19.08 -11.57 4.32
CA TRP A 122 -19.52 -11.37 2.93
C TRP A 122 -20.08 -12.68 2.36
N PRO A 123 -21.33 -12.69 1.84
CA PRO A 123 -21.98 -13.93 1.40
C PRO A 123 -21.42 -14.44 0.06
N ALA A 124 -21.46 -15.76 -0.14
CA ALA A 124 -21.05 -16.40 -1.39
C ALA A 124 -21.99 -16.04 -2.56
N ALA A 125 -23.30 -15.90 -2.30
CA ALA A 125 -24.28 -15.47 -3.29
C ALA A 125 -24.61 -13.98 -3.05
N THR A 126 -24.38 -13.17 -4.08
CA THR A 126 -24.63 -11.73 -4.04
C THR A 126 -25.92 -11.39 -4.75
N GLY A 127 -26.96 -11.02 -3.99
CA GLY A 127 -28.16 -10.39 -4.54
C GLY A 127 -27.90 -8.91 -4.86
N SER A 128 -28.82 -8.02 -4.44
CA SER A 128 -28.62 -6.56 -4.59
C SER A 128 -27.60 -6.04 -3.56
N HIS A 129 -26.33 -6.41 -3.74
CA HIS A 129 -25.21 -6.02 -2.88
C HIS A 129 -24.27 -5.07 -3.61
N GLY A 130 -23.55 -4.23 -2.86
CA GLY A 130 -22.49 -3.36 -3.35
C GLY A 130 -21.46 -3.09 -2.28
N VAL A 131 -20.32 -2.54 -2.67
CA VAL A 131 -19.21 -2.28 -1.77
C VAL A 131 -18.72 -0.83 -1.94
N VAL A 132 -18.46 -0.15 -0.84
CA VAL A 132 -17.66 1.07 -0.83
C VAL A 132 -16.23 0.68 -0.48
N LEU A 133 -15.29 0.97 -1.38
CA LEU A 133 -13.86 0.87 -1.10
C LEU A 133 -13.43 2.14 -0.34
N ALA A 134 -13.28 2.02 0.97
CA ALA A 134 -12.95 3.15 1.83
C ALA A 134 -11.45 3.41 1.84
N ALA A 135 -11.03 4.59 1.39
CA ALA A 135 -9.65 5.05 1.33
C ALA A 135 -9.48 6.39 2.07
N ALA A 136 -8.23 6.80 2.34
CA ALA A 136 -7.97 8.02 3.11
C ALA A 136 -8.46 9.29 2.41
N GLY A 137 -8.16 9.46 1.14
CA GLY A 137 -8.33 10.69 0.38
C GLY A 137 -7.00 11.41 0.15
N SER A 138 -6.92 12.20 -0.90
CA SER A 138 -5.72 12.97 -1.26
C SER A 138 -6.08 14.12 -2.19
N ARG A 139 -5.23 15.17 -2.20
CA ARG A 139 -5.29 16.25 -3.20
C ARG A 139 -4.66 15.86 -4.53
N ASP A 140 -3.90 14.76 -4.58
CA ASP A 140 -3.25 14.29 -5.80
C ASP A 140 -4.27 13.54 -6.69
N PRO A 141 -4.50 13.97 -7.95
CA PRO A 141 -5.40 13.29 -8.88
C PRO A 141 -5.01 11.84 -9.18
N ALA A 142 -3.72 11.51 -9.13
CA ALA A 142 -3.26 10.14 -9.33
C ALA A 142 -3.75 9.20 -8.24
N TYR A 143 -3.87 9.69 -7.00
CA TYR A 143 -4.46 8.93 -5.90
C TYR A 143 -5.90 8.50 -6.21
N ALA A 144 -6.72 9.41 -6.73
CA ALA A 144 -8.10 9.12 -7.12
C ALA A 144 -8.16 8.10 -8.27
N ALA A 145 -7.26 8.20 -9.26
CA ALA A 145 -7.16 7.25 -10.36
C ALA A 145 -6.80 5.85 -9.86
N ASP A 146 -5.81 5.74 -8.98
CA ASP A 146 -5.38 4.48 -8.38
C ASP A 146 -6.50 3.84 -7.54
N THR A 147 -7.20 4.63 -6.72
CA THR A 147 -8.32 4.14 -5.90
C THR A 147 -9.47 3.63 -6.78
N ARG A 148 -9.81 4.34 -7.86
CA ARG A 148 -10.81 3.86 -8.84
C ARG A 148 -10.37 2.54 -9.49
N ARG A 149 -9.09 2.41 -9.83
CA ARG A 149 -8.53 1.17 -10.40
C ARG A 149 -8.60 0.00 -9.40
N ALA A 150 -8.29 0.25 -8.13
CA ALA A 150 -8.44 -0.75 -7.07
C ALA A 150 -9.91 -1.16 -6.89
N ALA A 151 -10.85 -0.20 -6.89
CA ALA A 151 -12.28 -0.49 -6.84
C ALA A 151 -12.75 -1.33 -8.03
N ALA A 152 -12.29 -1.03 -9.25
CA ALA A 152 -12.60 -1.80 -10.44
C ALA A 152 -12.05 -3.23 -10.40
N LEU A 153 -10.85 -3.43 -9.83
CA LEU A 153 -10.29 -4.77 -9.60
C LEU A 153 -11.17 -5.57 -8.62
N LEU A 154 -11.58 -4.95 -7.53
CA LEU A 154 -12.45 -5.60 -6.53
C LEU A 154 -13.85 -5.87 -7.09
N ALA A 155 -14.42 -4.95 -7.88
CA ALA A 155 -15.71 -5.13 -8.55
C ALA A 155 -15.71 -6.38 -9.46
N ARG A 156 -14.67 -6.54 -10.26
CA ARG A 156 -14.50 -7.74 -11.10
C ARG A 156 -14.39 -9.03 -10.28
N ARG A 157 -13.71 -8.97 -9.13
CA ARG A 157 -13.56 -10.15 -8.24
C ARG A 157 -14.87 -10.55 -7.58
N LEU A 158 -15.69 -9.56 -7.19
CA LEU A 158 -16.92 -9.79 -6.44
C LEU A 158 -18.17 -9.95 -7.32
N GLY A 159 -18.13 -9.48 -8.57
CA GLY A 159 -19.30 -9.46 -9.47
C GLY A 159 -20.38 -8.46 -9.04
N VAL A 160 -20.04 -7.44 -8.23
CA VAL A 160 -20.95 -6.40 -7.73
C VAL A 160 -20.37 -5.01 -7.93
N PRO A 161 -21.21 -3.93 -7.91
CA PRO A 161 -20.71 -2.57 -7.92
C PRO A 161 -19.77 -2.29 -6.75
N VAL A 162 -18.60 -1.72 -7.05
CA VAL A 162 -17.65 -1.21 -6.06
C VAL A 162 -17.30 0.23 -6.41
N VAL A 163 -17.55 1.14 -5.49
CA VAL A 163 -17.25 2.57 -5.66
C VAL A 163 -16.28 3.05 -4.58
N PRO A 164 -15.35 3.98 -4.89
CA PRO A 164 -14.51 4.58 -3.86
C PRO A 164 -15.31 5.52 -2.96
N GLY A 165 -14.94 5.52 -1.66
CA GLY A 165 -15.39 6.51 -0.67
C GLY A 165 -14.18 6.96 0.17
N TYR A 166 -14.10 8.24 0.50
CA TYR A 166 -12.92 8.80 1.13
C TYR A 166 -13.21 9.26 2.56
N ALA A 167 -12.34 8.89 3.51
CA ALA A 167 -12.47 9.27 4.92
C ALA A 167 -12.21 10.77 5.12
N ALA A 168 -11.26 11.35 4.34
CA ALA A 168 -10.99 12.78 4.30
C ALA A 168 -11.17 13.29 2.86
N PRO A 169 -12.40 13.71 2.48
CA PRO A 169 -12.68 14.20 1.13
C PRO A 169 -11.86 15.46 0.79
N THR A 170 -11.48 15.58 -0.47
CA THR A 170 -10.75 16.71 -1.05
C THR A 170 -11.32 17.05 -2.42
N PRO A 171 -10.96 18.16 -3.07
CA PRO A 171 -11.39 18.42 -4.46
C PRO A 171 -11.06 17.31 -5.46
N ALA A 172 -9.94 16.60 -5.29
CA ALA A 172 -9.56 15.47 -6.14
C ALA A 172 -10.28 14.15 -5.75
N THR A 173 -10.74 14.03 -4.51
CA THR A 173 -11.42 12.86 -3.94
C THR A 173 -12.69 13.31 -3.21
N PRO A 174 -13.73 13.82 -3.92
CA PRO A 174 -14.81 14.59 -3.27
C PRO A 174 -15.85 13.74 -2.52
N THR A 175 -15.98 12.44 -2.85
CA THR A 175 -17.06 11.60 -2.31
C THR A 175 -16.65 10.97 -0.99
N GLY A 176 -17.26 11.40 0.11
CA GLY A 176 -17.07 10.77 1.42
C GLY A 176 -17.67 9.37 1.50
N VAL A 177 -17.19 8.53 2.45
CA VAL A 177 -17.64 7.12 2.60
C VAL A 177 -19.17 7.06 2.78
N THR A 178 -19.74 7.86 3.69
CA THR A 178 -21.19 7.89 3.91
C THR A 178 -21.98 8.32 2.67
N ALA A 179 -21.45 9.28 1.90
CA ALA A 179 -22.08 9.71 0.65
C ALA A 179 -22.03 8.61 -0.41
N ALA A 180 -20.93 7.85 -0.50
CA ALA A 180 -20.80 6.70 -1.39
C ALA A 180 -21.79 5.58 -1.02
N VAL A 181 -21.95 5.28 0.28
CA VAL A 181 -22.97 4.32 0.77
C VAL A 181 -24.36 4.76 0.34
N ARG A 182 -24.74 6.03 0.60
CA ARG A 182 -26.04 6.58 0.18
C ARG A 182 -26.25 6.54 -1.33
N GLY A 183 -25.20 6.83 -2.12
CA GLY A 183 -25.26 6.77 -3.58
C GLY A 183 -25.58 5.37 -4.10
N LEU A 184 -24.93 4.33 -3.57
CA LEU A 184 -25.24 2.93 -3.91
C LEU A 184 -26.68 2.54 -3.50
N THR A 185 -27.12 2.96 -2.30
CA THR A 185 -28.48 2.70 -1.83
C THR A 185 -29.53 3.38 -2.73
N ALA A 186 -29.31 4.63 -3.14
CA ALA A 186 -30.17 5.35 -4.07
C ALA A 186 -30.20 4.70 -5.47
N ALA A 187 -29.13 4.02 -5.87
CA ALA A 187 -29.06 3.22 -7.09
C ALA A 187 -29.70 1.82 -6.96
N GLY A 188 -30.42 1.54 -5.87
CA GLY A 188 -31.17 0.28 -5.67
C GLY A 188 -30.37 -0.85 -5.01
N VAL A 189 -29.15 -0.59 -4.54
CA VAL A 189 -28.37 -1.58 -3.79
C VAL A 189 -28.94 -1.71 -2.37
N ARG A 190 -29.41 -2.91 -2.01
CA ARG A 190 -30.08 -3.13 -0.72
C ARG A 190 -29.11 -3.29 0.45
N ARG A 191 -27.92 -3.83 0.21
CA ARG A 191 -26.89 -4.08 1.22
C ARG A 191 -25.56 -3.55 0.74
N VAL A 192 -25.03 -2.55 1.43
CA VAL A 192 -23.75 -1.92 1.10
C VAL A 192 -22.72 -2.27 2.18
N ALA A 193 -21.66 -2.97 1.79
CA ALA A 193 -20.51 -3.23 2.66
C ALA A 193 -19.46 -2.13 2.51
N VAL A 194 -18.60 -1.98 3.51
CA VAL A 194 -17.39 -1.17 3.46
C VAL A 194 -16.17 -2.08 3.45
N ALA A 195 -15.37 -2.04 2.39
CA ALA A 195 -14.06 -2.66 2.31
C ALA A 195 -12.99 -1.63 2.70
N SER A 196 -12.17 -1.97 3.68
CA SER A 196 -11.17 -1.06 4.26
C SER A 196 -9.87 -1.05 3.43
N TYR A 197 -9.66 -0.01 2.64
CA TYR A 197 -8.43 0.18 1.86
C TYR A 197 -7.42 0.98 2.68
N PHE A 198 -7.05 0.42 3.83
CA PHE A 198 -6.04 0.90 4.77
C PHE A 198 -5.13 -0.27 5.15
N THR A 199 -3.84 -0.02 5.34
CA THR A 199 -2.87 -1.06 5.70
C THR A 199 -3.06 -1.56 7.13
N ALA A 200 -3.49 -0.68 8.05
CA ALA A 200 -3.58 -0.95 9.49
C ALA A 200 -4.80 -0.24 10.12
N PRO A 201 -5.21 -0.64 11.34
CA PRO A 201 -6.18 0.09 12.14
C PRO A 201 -5.77 1.54 12.38
N GLY A 202 -6.76 2.42 12.54
CA GLY A 202 -6.58 3.82 12.82
C GLY A 202 -7.88 4.60 12.67
N ARG A 203 -7.84 5.91 12.95
CA ARG A 203 -9.02 6.77 12.96
C ARG A 203 -9.85 6.66 11.68
N PHE A 204 -9.24 6.80 10.52
CA PHE A 204 -9.95 6.74 9.23
C PHE A 204 -10.61 5.39 8.95
N ALA A 205 -9.95 4.28 9.30
CA ALA A 205 -10.54 2.94 9.16
C ALA A 205 -11.76 2.77 10.08
N THR A 206 -11.68 3.29 11.31
CA THR A 206 -12.77 3.25 12.28
C THR A 206 -13.95 4.11 11.83
N GLU A 207 -13.71 5.35 11.40
CA GLU A 207 -14.76 6.26 10.87
C GLU A 207 -15.42 5.68 9.63
N ALA A 208 -14.64 5.08 8.72
CA ALA A 208 -15.17 4.44 7.53
C ALA A 208 -16.05 3.22 7.84
N ALA A 209 -15.66 2.40 8.81
CA ALA A 209 -16.43 1.24 9.23
C ALA A 209 -17.81 1.64 9.80
N ALA A 210 -17.90 2.76 10.50
CA ALA A 210 -19.16 3.28 11.05
C ALA A 210 -20.14 3.81 9.99
N ALA A 211 -19.73 3.94 8.73
CA ALA A 211 -20.58 4.48 7.66
C ALA A 211 -21.63 3.48 7.15
N THR A 212 -21.53 2.20 7.51
CA THR A 212 -22.51 1.17 7.15
C THR A 212 -23.00 0.42 8.37
N PRO A 213 -24.31 0.15 8.49
CA PRO A 213 -24.86 -0.66 9.57
C PRO A 213 -24.77 -2.18 9.28
N TRP A 214 -24.35 -2.58 8.06
CA TRP A 214 -24.41 -3.99 7.69
C TRP A 214 -23.05 -4.69 7.86
N LEU A 215 -22.04 -4.36 7.05
CA LEU A 215 -20.80 -5.10 7.02
C LEU A 215 -19.63 -4.16 6.77
N ALA A 216 -18.68 -4.14 7.67
CA ALA A 216 -17.42 -3.42 7.51
C ALA A 216 -16.24 -4.39 7.67
N ALA A 217 -15.45 -4.53 6.62
CA ALA A 217 -14.25 -5.36 6.65
C ALA A 217 -13.11 -4.67 7.39
N ALA A 218 -12.31 -5.46 8.09
CA ALA A 218 -11.09 -4.98 8.75
C ALA A 218 -10.08 -4.42 7.73
N PRO A 219 -9.13 -3.57 8.15
CA PRO A 219 -7.97 -3.19 7.35
C PRO A 219 -7.17 -4.38 6.84
N LEU A 220 -6.31 -4.17 5.84
CA LEU A 220 -5.55 -5.22 5.16
C LEU A 220 -4.72 -6.07 6.14
N GLY A 221 -4.04 -5.44 7.10
CA GLY A 221 -3.32 -6.16 8.16
C GLY A 221 -2.09 -6.90 7.64
N ALA A 222 -1.61 -7.84 8.45
CA ALA A 222 -0.46 -8.68 8.12
C ALA A 222 -0.88 -9.93 7.32
N HIS A 223 -1.57 -9.74 6.19
CA HIS A 223 -2.02 -10.83 5.34
C HIS A 223 -0.86 -11.40 4.50
N PRO A 224 -0.76 -12.74 4.29
CA PRO A 224 0.32 -13.35 3.50
C PRO A 224 0.47 -12.76 2.09
N ALA A 225 -0.63 -12.50 1.38
CA ALA A 225 -0.59 -11.86 0.06
C ALA A 225 -0.01 -10.43 0.10
N LEU A 226 -0.15 -9.71 1.23
CA LEU A 226 0.46 -8.40 1.39
C LEU A 226 1.98 -8.51 1.62
N ALA A 227 2.44 -9.52 2.36
CA ALA A 227 3.86 -9.84 2.50
C ALA A 227 4.50 -10.25 1.17
N ALA A 228 3.79 -11.06 0.38
CA ALA A 228 4.22 -11.42 -0.98
C ALA A 228 4.30 -10.19 -1.89
N LEU A 229 3.36 -9.26 -1.81
CA LEU A 229 3.37 -8.02 -2.57
C LEU A 229 4.55 -7.11 -2.18
N LEU A 230 4.87 -7.04 -0.90
CA LEU A 230 6.03 -6.28 -0.41
C LEU A 230 7.33 -6.81 -1.05
N LEU A 231 7.52 -8.13 -1.06
CA LEU A 231 8.65 -8.77 -1.72
C LEU A 231 8.64 -8.58 -3.24
N HIS A 232 7.47 -8.65 -3.87
CA HIS A 232 7.32 -8.39 -5.30
C HIS A 232 7.78 -6.97 -5.67
N ARG A 233 7.38 -5.95 -4.91
CA ARG A 233 7.82 -4.57 -5.10
C ARG A 233 9.33 -4.40 -4.90
N TYR A 234 9.87 -5.06 -3.88
CA TYR A 234 11.31 -5.12 -3.65
C TYR A 234 12.06 -5.70 -4.86
N ASP A 235 11.62 -6.86 -5.37
CA ASP A 235 12.26 -7.53 -6.49
C ASP A 235 12.17 -6.73 -7.79
N GLN A 236 11.02 -6.10 -8.07
CA GLN A 236 10.83 -5.21 -9.21
C GLN A 236 11.84 -4.03 -9.19
N ALA A 237 11.96 -3.34 -8.05
CA ALA A 237 12.87 -2.22 -7.92
C ALA A 237 14.34 -2.65 -8.02
N ARG A 238 14.69 -3.84 -7.51
CA ARG A 238 16.02 -4.41 -7.61
C ARG A 238 16.40 -4.80 -9.05
N SER A 239 15.43 -5.31 -9.83
CA SER A 239 15.67 -5.79 -11.19
C SER A 239 15.72 -4.67 -12.22
N ALA A 240 15.17 -3.49 -11.94
CA ALA A 240 15.17 -2.34 -12.85
C ALA A 240 16.58 -1.89 -13.27
N ASP A 241 17.60 -2.21 -12.48
CA ASP A 241 19.01 -1.90 -12.80
C ASP A 241 19.67 -2.89 -13.76
N ARG A 242 19.11 -4.08 -13.90
CA ARG A 242 19.69 -5.11 -14.78
C ARG A 242 19.21 -4.98 -16.22
N ALA A 243 18.24 -4.08 -16.47
CA ALA A 243 17.82 -3.79 -17.83
C ALA A 243 18.93 -3.03 -18.57
N PRO A 244 19.42 -3.51 -19.73
CA PRO A 244 20.40 -2.79 -20.52
C PRO A 244 19.82 -1.42 -20.93
N ALA A 245 20.66 -0.38 -20.86
CA ALA A 245 20.29 0.95 -21.33
C ALA A 245 19.74 0.86 -22.77
N PRO A 246 18.63 1.56 -23.09
CA PRO A 246 18.13 1.58 -24.44
C PRO A 246 19.26 2.06 -25.39
N PRO A 247 19.38 1.46 -26.58
CA PRO A 247 20.41 1.87 -27.53
C PRO A 247 20.27 3.37 -27.80
N ARG A 248 21.36 4.13 -27.63
CA ARG A 248 21.40 5.54 -27.99
C ARG A 248 21.10 5.64 -29.47
N CYS A 249 20.02 6.33 -29.84
CA CYS A 249 19.80 6.70 -31.25
C CYS A 249 21.06 7.46 -31.75
N PRO A 250 21.64 7.07 -32.90
CA PRO A 250 22.71 7.87 -33.51
C PRO A 250 22.14 9.25 -33.84
N ALA A 251 22.89 10.29 -33.48
CA ALA A 251 22.55 11.66 -33.89
C ALA A 251 22.44 11.74 -35.39
N PRO A 252 21.45 12.47 -35.94
CA PRO A 252 21.40 12.71 -37.37
C PRO A 252 22.63 13.50 -37.83
N ALA A 253 23.24 13.06 -38.93
CA ALA A 253 24.38 13.70 -39.59
C ALA A 253 23.99 15.02 -40.25
#